data_e9f4563f002e5cd5454cd3b17adf784a
#
_entry.id   e9f4563f002e5cd5454cd3b17adf784a
#
_cell.length_a   1.000
_cell.length_b   1.000
_cell.length_c   1.000
_cell.angle_alpha   90.00
_cell.angle_beta   90.00
_cell.angle_gamma   90.00
#
_symmetry.space_group_name_H-M   'P 1'
#
loop_
_entity.id
_entity.type
_entity.pdbx_description
1 polymer ?
#
loop_
_entity_poly.entity_id
_entity_poly.type
_entity_poly.pdbx_seq_one_letter_code
_entity_poly.pdbx_strand_id
1 'polypeptide(L)'
;MLDLISAVLEGHILKIESNFKKSITASAVILAISAITACTTTTPEGKYLDGVHQVSGKGKKSEITLEVKVEQGKISSVKTVSHQETESLYLNAERLFSEIVTRNGHENIDAISGATYSSNGILKAVNALPRIDGTQPEYQSVGPRSQTGDDDFKLQWSIQPRLGVLKGDYFFEEARFRQGHMGSMLVVVDSANPQDVILAEFNESGRPNYYVRLYQNVPKRMSEYNFSMGKKKGTAWVQSALTMEKLMIEKDQLTFEPNPNYDAKLGNKLTEPNRLKYLGIDIVAGASNSIQQSMIPLTAKIHNRIQQGVSNEFFYQKAEKLLDEKGRWTGVTAMLRLVVDKKTKQITHAHYDEIFADNKQEISDPSLKAFYRQSKYDSINYGEPSRIGFNVMMDALTQHLTEGGSLFYITDLPATGDSGTYAQTGFTKRSDAWDNYLNLAKSLYQQMRADGVINEHLSSQVAK
;
A
#
# COMPACT_ATOMS: atom_id res chain seq x y z
N MET A 1 51.51 36.28 22.34
CA MET A 1 50.95 34.92 22.44
C MET A 1 50.51 34.34 21.09
N LEU A 2 50.21 35.18 20.12
CA LEU A 2 49.86 34.75 18.75
C LEU A 2 51.10 34.43 17.91
N ASP A 3 52.23 35.10 18.13
CA ASP A 3 53.47 34.89 17.36
C ASP A 3 54.19 33.55 17.72
N LEU A 4 53.94 32.99 18.90
CA LEU A 4 54.53 31.70 19.32
C LEU A 4 53.83 30.50 18.70
N ILE A 5 52.55 30.65 18.33
CA ILE A 5 51.73 29.59 17.73
C ILE A 5 52.05 29.49 16.22
N SER A 6 52.36 30.59 15.54
CA SER A 6 52.72 30.60 14.14
C SER A 6 54.06 29.88 13.87
N ALA A 7 55.06 30.07 14.71
CA ALA A 7 56.38 29.42 14.57
C ALA A 7 56.37 27.90 14.80
N VAL A 8 55.45 27.39 15.64
CA VAL A 8 55.28 25.97 15.87
C VAL A 8 54.56 25.26 14.73
N LEU A 9 53.63 25.96 14.07
CA LEU A 9 52.89 25.42 12.91
C LEU A 9 53.79 25.33 11.65
N GLU A 10 54.62 26.33 11.40
CA GLU A 10 55.55 26.29 10.26
C GLU A 10 56.64 25.21 10.40
N GLY A 11 57.13 24.99 11.63
CA GLY A 11 58.12 23.92 11.92
C GLY A 11 57.55 22.50 11.73
N HIS A 12 56.24 22.29 11.98
CA HIS A 12 55.59 21.02 11.75
C HIS A 12 55.23 20.76 10.28
N ILE A 13 54.88 21.77 9.53
CA ILE A 13 54.59 21.64 8.10
C ILE A 13 55.81 21.28 7.30
N LEU A 14 56.94 21.91 7.56
CA LEU A 14 58.21 21.59 6.90
C LEU A 14 58.72 20.19 7.21
N LYS A 15 58.44 19.65 8.41
CA LYS A 15 58.81 18.29 8.79
C LYS A 15 57.92 17.21 8.17
N ILE A 16 56.69 17.55 7.88
CA ILE A 16 55.72 16.68 7.17
C ILE A 16 56.07 16.61 5.68
N GLU A 17 56.43 17.73 5.05
CA GLU A 17 56.83 17.76 3.65
C GLU A 17 58.14 17.01 3.38
N SER A 18 59.13 17.08 4.30
CA SER A 18 60.42 16.36 4.14
C SER A 18 60.23 14.82 4.28
N ASN A 19 59.34 14.38 5.11
CA ASN A 19 59.02 12.94 5.26
C ASN A 19 58.13 12.43 4.11
N PHE A 20 57.27 13.28 3.53
CA PHE A 20 56.46 12.92 2.39
C PHE A 20 57.29 12.76 1.11
N LYS A 21 58.29 13.64 0.86
CA LYS A 21 59.21 13.51 -0.27
C LYS A 21 60.14 12.32 -0.23
N LYS A 22 60.52 11.87 0.97
CA LYS A 22 61.33 10.65 1.11
C LYS A 22 60.51 9.36 0.98
N SER A 23 59.24 9.39 1.27
CA SER A 23 58.34 8.26 1.09
C SER A 23 57.93 8.03 -0.36
N ILE A 24 57.79 9.10 -1.15
CA ILE A 24 57.38 9.01 -2.56
C ILE A 24 58.48 8.43 -3.44
N THR A 25 59.79 8.71 -3.13
CA THR A 25 60.89 8.16 -3.92
C THR A 25 61.12 6.68 -3.68
N ALA A 26 60.85 6.15 -2.48
CA ALA A 26 60.93 4.70 -2.20
C ALA A 26 59.76 3.91 -2.77
N SER A 27 58.55 4.49 -2.82
CA SER A 27 57.37 3.83 -3.36
C SER A 27 57.33 3.83 -4.90
N ALA A 28 57.92 4.82 -5.55
CA ALA A 28 57.97 4.89 -7.01
C ALA A 28 58.89 3.84 -7.66
N VAL A 29 59.91 3.42 -6.99
CA VAL A 29 60.82 2.33 -7.47
C VAL A 29 60.21 0.96 -7.27
N ILE A 30 59.38 0.77 -6.24
CA ILE A 30 58.65 -0.51 -6.01
C ILE A 30 57.45 -0.65 -6.93
N LEU A 31 56.80 0.46 -7.32
CA LEU A 31 55.70 0.42 -8.28
C LEU A 31 56.16 0.15 -9.73
N ALA A 32 57.39 0.51 -10.12
CA ALA A 32 57.90 0.22 -11.46
C ALA A 32 58.35 -1.22 -11.71
N ILE A 33 58.60 -2.01 -10.64
CA ILE A 33 58.94 -3.42 -10.74
C ILE A 33 57.71 -4.34 -10.61
N SER A 34 56.61 -3.82 -10.05
CA SER A 34 55.34 -4.56 -9.94
C SER A 34 54.44 -4.45 -11.20
N ALA A 35 54.80 -3.60 -12.17
CA ALA A 35 54.01 -3.40 -13.37
C ALA A 35 54.29 -4.38 -14.52
N ILE A 36 55.18 -5.33 -14.34
CA ILE A 36 55.55 -6.29 -15.42
C ILE A 36 55.07 -7.73 -15.13
N THR A 37 54.41 -7.99 -13.98
CA THR A 37 53.95 -9.35 -13.70
C THR A 37 52.53 -9.42 -13.16
N ALA A 38 51.67 -8.46 -13.48
CA ALA A 38 50.26 -8.57 -13.17
C ALA A 38 49.42 -8.43 -14.44
N CYS A 39 49.60 -9.35 -15.38
CA CYS A 39 48.50 -9.82 -16.17
C CYS A 39 47.68 -10.78 -15.27
N THR A 40 47.20 -10.27 -14.16
CA THR A 40 46.12 -10.91 -13.43
C THR A 40 44.89 -10.72 -14.31
N THR A 41 44.51 -11.75 -14.99
CA THR A 41 43.11 -11.97 -15.37
C THR A 41 42.28 -11.72 -14.12
N THR A 42 41.78 -10.48 -13.95
CA THR A 42 40.70 -10.23 -13.04
C THR A 42 39.56 -11.08 -13.58
N THR A 43 39.33 -12.23 -12.96
CA THR A 43 38.11 -13.00 -13.17
C THR A 43 36.97 -11.99 -13.00
N PRO A 44 36.15 -11.78 -14.01
CA PRO A 44 35.06 -10.83 -13.87
C PRO A 44 34.21 -11.31 -12.69
N GLU A 45 34.00 -10.45 -11.71
CA GLU A 45 33.13 -10.71 -10.55
C GLU A 45 31.66 -10.84 -10.99
N GLY A 46 31.44 -11.22 -12.23
CA GLY A 46 30.18 -11.29 -12.94
C GLY A 46 29.72 -12.72 -13.19
N LYS A 47 28.45 -12.90 -13.37
CA LYS A 47 27.78 -14.19 -13.56
C LYS A 47 27.58 -14.56 -15.02
N TYR A 48 27.39 -13.55 -15.90
CA TYR A 48 27.01 -13.73 -17.28
C TYR A 48 28.07 -13.25 -18.25
N LEU A 49 28.05 -13.78 -19.47
CA LEU A 49 28.93 -13.30 -20.56
C LEU A 49 28.50 -11.91 -21.01
N ASP A 50 29.47 -11.02 -21.17
CA ASP A 50 29.23 -9.66 -21.66
C ASP A 50 28.64 -9.65 -23.07
N GLY A 51 27.78 -8.68 -23.34
CA GLY A 51 27.16 -8.48 -24.64
C GLY A 51 25.67 -8.14 -24.56
N VAL A 52 25.07 -8.11 -25.73
CA VAL A 52 23.61 -8.00 -25.87
C VAL A 52 23.06 -9.36 -26.30
N HIS A 53 22.25 -9.93 -25.45
CA HIS A 53 21.70 -11.26 -25.63
C HIS A 53 20.21 -11.20 -25.89
N GLN A 54 19.75 -11.90 -26.93
CA GLN A 54 18.33 -12.18 -27.10
C GLN A 54 18.03 -13.55 -26.49
N VAL A 55 17.14 -13.54 -25.51
CA VAL A 55 16.74 -14.76 -24.77
C VAL A 55 15.23 -14.87 -24.72
N SER A 56 14.73 -16.11 -24.72
CA SER A 56 13.30 -16.36 -24.74
C SER A 56 12.86 -17.30 -23.63
N GLY A 57 11.65 -17.06 -23.13
CA GLY A 57 11.01 -17.94 -22.16
C GLY A 57 9.52 -18.05 -22.43
N LYS A 58 8.99 -19.25 -22.26
CA LYS A 58 7.59 -19.53 -22.52
C LYS A 58 6.70 -18.86 -21.48
N GLY A 59 5.92 -17.88 -21.93
CA GLY A 59 4.81 -17.30 -21.19
C GLY A 59 3.56 -18.18 -21.27
N LYS A 60 2.39 -17.57 -21.22
CA LYS A 60 1.12 -18.27 -21.31
C LYS A 60 0.65 -18.48 -22.74
N LYS A 61 0.65 -17.43 -23.54
CA LYS A 61 0.14 -17.43 -24.91
C LYS A 61 1.24 -17.68 -25.93
N SER A 62 2.45 -17.21 -25.63
CA SER A 62 3.58 -17.27 -26.58
C SER A 62 4.92 -17.35 -25.86
N GLU A 63 5.98 -17.46 -26.64
CA GLU A 63 7.32 -17.12 -26.19
C GLU A 63 7.40 -15.61 -25.92
N ILE A 64 8.06 -15.25 -24.83
CA ILE A 64 8.44 -13.88 -24.48
C ILE A 64 9.92 -13.74 -24.82
N THR A 65 10.25 -12.87 -25.76
CA THR A 65 11.63 -12.60 -26.15
C THR A 65 12.10 -11.30 -25.55
N LEU A 66 13.23 -11.36 -24.86
CA LEU A 66 13.86 -10.22 -24.20
C LEU A 66 15.23 -9.94 -24.85
N GLU A 67 15.59 -8.66 -24.89
CA GLU A 67 16.95 -8.18 -25.09
C GLU A 67 17.53 -7.85 -23.72
N VAL A 68 18.61 -8.53 -23.36
CA VAL A 68 19.30 -8.34 -22.10
C VAL A 68 20.74 -7.90 -22.35
N LYS A 69 21.10 -6.72 -21.86
CA LYS A 69 22.47 -6.19 -21.93
C LYS A 69 23.23 -6.59 -20.69
N VAL A 70 24.39 -7.19 -20.89
CA VAL A 70 25.31 -7.59 -19.82
C VAL A 70 26.62 -6.80 -19.97
N GLU A 71 27.09 -6.20 -18.89
CA GLU A 71 28.35 -5.44 -18.79
C GLU A 71 29.09 -5.85 -17.53
N GLN A 72 30.34 -6.21 -17.69
CA GLN A 72 31.20 -6.70 -16.58
C GLN A 72 30.59 -7.89 -15.84
N GLY A 73 29.95 -8.80 -16.61
CA GLY A 73 29.25 -9.95 -16.07
C GLY A 73 27.96 -9.69 -15.30
N LYS A 74 27.45 -8.45 -15.37
CA LYS A 74 26.21 -8.02 -14.68
C LYS A 74 25.17 -7.55 -15.67
N ILE A 75 23.91 -7.85 -15.40
CA ILE A 75 22.79 -7.36 -16.20
C ILE A 75 22.65 -5.85 -15.98
N SER A 76 22.83 -5.07 -17.04
CA SER A 76 22.69 -3.60 -17.03
C SER A 76 21.32 -3.14 -17.51
N SER A 77 20.65 -3.87 -18.39
CA SER A 77 19.29 -3.57 -18.82
C SER A 77 18.55 -4.79 -19.34
N VAL A 78 17.22 -4.76 -19.24
CA VAL A 78 16.29 -5.74 -19.81
C VAL A 78 15.24 -4.98 -20.60
N LYS A 79 14.94 -5.41 -21.82
CA LYS A 79 13.90 -4.84 -22.68
C LYS A 79 13.10 -5.94 -23.34
N THR A 80 11.83 -5.69 -23.58
CA THR A 80 10.97 -6.55 -24.36
C THR A 80 11.26 -6.40 -25.85
N VAL A 81 11.46 -7.53 -26.55
CA VAL A 81 11.55 -7.60 -28.01
C VAL A 81 10.19 -7.98 -28.58
N SER A 82 9.59 -9.05 -28.09
CA SER A 82 8.29 -9.51 -28.58
C SER A 82 7.56 -10.41 -27.58
N HIS A 83 6.24 -10.35 -27.58
CA HIS A 83 5.34 -11.27 -26.90
C HIS A 83 3.95 -11.22 -27.53
N GLN A 84 3.08 -12.17 -27.18
CA GLN A 84 1.65 -12.19 -27.49
C GLN A 84 0.81 -12.38 -26.22
N GLU A 85 1.39 -12.05 -25.07
CA GLU A 85 0.68 -12.05 -23.80
C GLU A 85 -0.40 -10.96 -23.79
N THR A 86 -1.35 -11.06 -22.86
CA THR A 86 -2.31 -9.98 -22.64
C THR A 86 -1.56 -8.75 -22.14
N GLU A 87 -1.67 -7.64 -22.86
CA GLU A 87 -0.85 -6.43 -22.66
C GLU A 87 -0.82 -5.98 -21.20
N SER A 88 -1.98 -5.81 -20.59
CA SER A 88 -2.10 -5.38 -19.20
C SER A 88 -1.43 -6.32 -18.19
N LEU A 89 -1.44 -7.63 -18.47
CA LEU A 89 -0.76 -8.62 -17.63
C LEU A 89 0.75 -8.59 -17.85
N TYR A 90 1.15 -8.41 -19.09
CA TYR A 90 2.56 -8.35 -19.45
C TYR A 90 3.24 -7.11 -18.85
N LEU A 91 2.63 -5.93 -18.98
CA LEU A 91 3.11 -4.68 -18.36
C LEU A 91 3.29 -4.79 -16.83
N ASN A 92 2.42 -5.56 -16.17
CA ASN A 92 2.62 -5.86 -14.75
C ASN A 92 3.87 -6.73 -14.51
N ALA A 93 4.11 -7.73 -15.39
CA ALA A 93 5.29 -8.60 -15.27
C ALA A 93 6.60 -7.86 -15.61
N GLU A 94 6.60 -6.85 -16.48
CA GLU A 94 7.77 -6.02 -16.80
C GLU A 94 8.37 -5.32 -15.57
N ARG A 95 7.59 -5.16 -14.50
CA ARG A 95 8.11 -4.62 -13.22
C ARG A 95 9.25 -5.46 -12.65
N LEU A 96 9.37 -6.71 -13.06
CA LEU A 96 10.51 -7.56 -12.68
C LEU A 96 11.84 -7.09 -13.28
N PHE A 97 11.83 -6.30 -14.35
CA PHE A 97 13.07 -5.87 -15.02
C PHE A 97 14.02 -5.13 -14.08
N SER A 98 13.49 -4.23 -13.26
CA SER A 98 14.31 -3.50 -12.27
C SER A 98 14.86 -4.43 -11.19
N GLU A 99 14.09 -5.43 -10.76
CA GLU A 99 14.52 -6.40 -9.76
C GLU A 99 15.56 -7.37 -10.33
N ILE A 100 15.39 -7.80 -11.58
CA ILE A 100 16.35 -8.64 -12.32
C ILE A 100 17.70 -7.93 -12.46
N VAL A 101 17.70 -6.65 -12.80
CA VAL A 101 18.94 -5.84 -12.88
C VAL A 101 19.58 -5.71 -11.50
N THR A 102 18.81 -5.36 -10.48
CA THR A 102 19.31 -5.17 -9.11
C THR A 102 19.90 -6.45 -8.52
N ARG A 103 19.27 -7.60 -8.77
CA ARG A 103 19.72 -8.91 -8.26
C ARG A 103 20.72 -9.62 -9.16
N ASN A 104 21.00 -9.05 -10.31
CA ASN A 104 21.84 -9.66 -11.34
C ASN A 104 21.42 -11.10 -11.66
N GLY A 105 20.14 -11.29 -11.99
CA GLY A 105 19.59 -12.59 -12.34
C GLY A 105 18.13 -12.79 -11.96
N HIS A 106 17.68 -14.01 -12.07
CA HIS A 106 16.28 -14.42 -11.79
C HIS A 106 16.11 -15.09 -10.42
N GLU A 107 17.20 -15.43 -9.74
CA GLU A 107 17.16 -16.18 -8.49
C GLU A 107 16.56 -15.33 -7.36
N ASN A 108 15.71 -15.98 -6.56
CA ASN A 108 14.98 -15.35 -5.47
C ASN A 108 14.05 -14.20 -5.91
N ILE A 109 13.60 -14.20 -7.16
CA ILE A 109 12.57 -13.33 -7.68
C ILE A 109 11.28 -14.12 -7.83
N ASP A 110 10.23 -13.70 -7.15
CA ASP A 110 8.92 -14.31 -7.24
C ASP A 110 8.13 -13.76 -8.43
N ALA A 111 7.19 -14.55 -8.93
CA ALA A 111 6.28 -14.08 -9.96
C ALA A 111 5.35 -12.97 -9.43
N ILE A 112 5.00 -12.04 -10.31
CA ILE A 112 3.99 -11.01 -10.00
C ILE A 112 2.61 -11.67 -9.93
N SER A 113 1.91 -11.43 -8.82
CA SER A 113 0.55 -11.93 -8.62
C SER A 113 -0.39 -11.40 -9.72
N GLY A 114 -1.16 -12.31 -10.30
CA GLY A 114 -2.02 -12.01 -11.45
C GLY A 114 -1.32 -12.05 -12.81
N ALA A 115 0.02 -11.94 -12.84
CA ALA A 115 0.84 -12.05 -14.05
C ALA A 115 1.83 -13.22 -14.00
N THR A 116 1.51 -14.26 -13.23
CA THR A 116 2.43 -15.38 -12.90
C THR A 116 3.05 -16.06 -14.13
N TYR A 117 2.26 -16.29 -15.17
CA TYR A 117 2.78 -16.93 -16.38
C TYR A 117 3.73 -16.04 -17.17
N SER A 118 3.39 -14.77 -17.35
CA SER A 118 4.27 -13.80 -18.01
C SER A 118 5.53 -13.56 -17.20
N SER A 119 5.41 -13.49 -15.85
CA SER A 119 6.56 -13.42 -14.94
C SER A 119 7.50 -14.62 -15.10
N ASN A 120 6.95 -15.84 -15.08
CA ASN A 120 7.76 -17.04 -15.28
C ASN A 120 8.39 -17.08 -16.68
N GLY A 121 7.70 -16.59 -17.71
CA GLY A 121 8.28 -16.45 -19.05
C GLY A 121 9.48 -15.51 -19.07
N ILE A 122 9.37 -14.35 -18.41
CA ILE A 122 10.48 -13.40 -18.25
C ILE A 122 11.64 -14.00 -17.47
N LEU A 123 11.39 -14.59 -16.30
CA LEU A 123 12.43 -15.17 -15.44
C LEU A 123 13.12 -16.36 -16.12
N LYS A 124 12.37 -17.18 -16.86
CA LYS A 124 12.91 -18.27 -17.68
C LYS A 124 13.81 -17.75 -18.81
N ALA A 125 13.41 -16.66 -19.47
CA ALA A 125 14.24 -16.01 -20.46
C ALA A 125 15.58 -15.54 -19.86
N VAL A 126 15.55 -14.91 -18.69
CA VAL A 126 16.75 -14.48 -17.98
C VAL A 126 17.61 -15.66 -17.52
N ASN A 127 16.99 -16.78 -17.10
CA ASN A 127 17.73 -17.99 -16.79
C ASN A 127 18.50 -18.55 -17.99
N ALA A 128 18.04 -18.32 -19.21
CA ALA A 128 18.70 -18.75 -20.44
C ALA A 128 19.91 -17.90 -20.86
N LEU A 129 20.26 -16.86 -20.08
CA LEU A 129 21.46 -16.07 -20.35
C LEU A 129 22.72 -16.94 -20.25
N PRO A 130 23.69 -16.78 -21.20
CA PRO A 130 24.94 -17.52 -21.15
C PRO A 130 25.77 -17.10 -19.93
N ARG A 131 26.24 -18.06 -19.16
CA ARG A 131 27.03 -17.85 -17.96
C ARG A 131 28.52 -18.00 -18.24
N ILE A 132 29.35 -17.28 -17.50
CA ILE A 132 30.82 -17.31 -17.62
C ILE A 132 31.36 -18.71 -17.32
N ASP A 133 30.75 -19.42 -16.37
CA ASP A 133 31.13 -20.76 -15.98
C ASP A 133 30.60 -21.88 -16.91
N GLY A 134 29.89 -21.50 -17.96
CA GLY A 134 29.27 -22.43 -18.92
C GLY A 134 28.11 -23.27 -18.36
N THR A 135 27.65 -22.97 -17.13
CA THR A 135 26.52 -23.70 -16.53
C THR A 135 25.17 -23.19 -17.10
N GLN A 136 24.20 -24.08 -17.19
CA GLN A 136 22.84 -23.77 -17.59
C GLN A 136 21.89 -24.48 -16.62
N PRO A 137 21.55 -23.85 -15.48
CA PRO A 137 20.65 -24.47 -14.52
C PRO A 137 19.25 -24.63 -15.09
N GLU A 138 18.59 -25.71 -14.71
CA GLU A 138 17.21 -25.92 -15.06
C GLU A 138 16.33 -24.87 -14.36
N TYR A 139 15.47 -24.20 -15.15
CA TYR A 139 14.55 -23.22 -14.60
C TYR A 139 13.37 -23.91 -13.92
N GLN A 140 13.21 -23.66 -12.64
CA GLN A 140 12.02 -24.04 -11.89
C GLN A 140 11.04 -22.88 -11.83
N SER A 141 9.78 -23.11 -12.24
CA SER A 141 8.74 -22.11 -12.19
C SER A 141 8.51 -21.67 -10.74
N VAL A 142 8.52 -20.35 -10.54
CA VAL A 142 8.22 -19.75 -9.25
C VAL A 142 6.74 -19.43 -9.14
N GLY A 143 6.19 -19.63 -7.95
CA GLY A 143 4.84 -19.19 -7.63
C GLY A 143 4.73 -17.66 -7.55
N PRO A 144 3.51 -17.12 -7.53
CA PRO A 144 3.33 -15.75 -7.13
C PRO A 144 3.92 -15.59 -5.72
N ARG A 145 4.48 -14.42 -5.44
CA ARG A 145 5.02 -14.09 -4.11
C ARG A 145 4.09 -14.66 -3.06
N SER A 146 4.61 -15.58 -2.27
CA SER A 146 3.81 -16.34 -1.33
C SER A 146 3.25 -15.40 -0.27
N GLN A 147 1.94 -15.43 -0.12
CA GLN A 147 1.27 -14.79 1.00
C GLN A 147 1.28 -15.69 2.25
N THR A 148 2.09 -16.75 2.21
CA THR A 148 2.18 -17.74 3.27
C THR A 148 3.44 -17.52 4.08
N GLY A 149 3.33 -16.95 5.18
CA GLY A 149 4.44 -16.80 6.09
C GLY A 149 4.62 -15.35 6.47
N ASP A 150 5.02 -15.19 7.62
CA ASP A 150 5.00 -13.97 8.36
C ASP A 150 5.85 -12.84 7.76
N ASP A 151 6.78 -13.12 6.85
CA ASP A 151 7.77 -12.15 6.44
C ASP A 151 7.84 -11.85 4.94
N ASP A 152 7.26 -12.70 4.09
CA ASP A 152 7.51 -12.63 2.63
C ASP A 152 6.43 -11.90 1.85
N PHE A 153 5.44 -11.35 2.53
CA PHE A 153 4.38 -10.63 1.88
C PHE A 153 4.82 -9.20 1.53
N LYS A 154 5.80 -9.08 0.66
CA LYS A 154 6.17 -7.80 0.03
C LYS A 154 5.08 -7.39 -0.95
N LEU A 155 3.88 -7.14 -0.44
CA LEU A 155 2.81 -6.58 -1.24
C LEU A 155 3.21 -5.17 -1.67
N GLN A 156 3.05 -4.90 -2.94
CA GLN A 156 3.23 -3.57 -3.52
C GLN A 156 1.99 -2.68 -3.34
N TRP A 157 1.20 -2.92 -2.30
CA TRP A 157 0.02 -2.15 -1.99
C TRP A 157 0.04 -1.68 -0.55
N SER A 158 -0.57 -0.55 -0.28
CA SER A 158 -0.69 0.06 1.03
C SER A 158 -2.14 0.32 1.37
N ILE A 159 -2.52 0.01 2.61
CA ILE A 159 -3.80 0.43 3.19
C ILE A 159 -3.70 1.76 3.94
N GLN A 160 -2.48 2.33 4.01
CA GLN A 160 -2.26 3.57 4.76
C GLN A 160 -3.09 4.71 4.17
N PRO A 161 -3.78 5.50 5.00
CA PRO A 161 -4.49 6.66 4.54
C PRO A 161 -3.52 7.73 4.05
N ARG A 162 -3.98 8.56 3.12
CA ARG A 162 -3.24 9.74 2.71
C ARG A 162 -3.07 10.67 3.90
N LEU A 163 -1.81 10.99 4.25
CA LEU A 163 -1.47 11.87 5.37
C LEU A 163 -1.87 13.31 5.11
N GLY A 164 -2.10 14.03 6.18
CA GLY A 164 -2.50 15.43 6.14
C GLY A 164 -4.02 15.61 6.05
N VAL A 165 -4.45 16.79 5.62
CA VAL A 165 -5.87 17.10 5.42
C VAL A 165 -6.27 16.77 3.99
N LEU A 166 -7.40 16.10 3.86
CA LEU A 166 -8.08 15.82 2.60
C LEU A 166 -9.53 16.30 2.74
N LYS A 167 -10.05 17.04 1.76
CA LYS A 167 -11.41 17.58 1.78
C LYS A 167 -11.99 17.65 0.38
N GLY A 168 -13.30 17.61 0.27
CA GLY A 168 -14.01 17.72 -1.01
C GLY A 168 -15.48 17.38 -0.87
N ASP A 169 -16.15 17.24 -1.99
CA ASP A 169 -17.54 16.83 -2.07
C ASP A 169 -17.67 15.32 -1.90
N TYR A 170 -18.56 14.91 -1.00
CA TYR A 170 -18.75 13.52 -0.59
C TYR A 170 -19.81 12.81 -1.41
N PHE A 171 -19.47 11.60 -1.87
CA PHE A 171 -20.39 10.67 -2.52
C PHE A 171 -20.18 9.29 -1.94
N PHE A 172 -21.28 8.67 -1.54
CA PHE A 172 -21.29 7.30 -1.03
C PHE A 172 -22.44 6.53 -1.64
N GLU A 173 -22.16 5.28 -2.02
CA GLU A 173 -23.15 4.31 -2.48
C GLU A 173 -22.84 2.95 -1.88
N GLU A 174 -23.89 2.25 -1.50
CA GLU A 174 -23.79 0.85 -1.08
C GLU A 174 -24.87 0.00 -1.71
N ALA A 175 -24.59 -1.25 -1.93
CA ALA A 175 -25.55 -2.21 -2.43
C ALA A 175 -25.20 -3.64 -2.07
N ARG A 176 -26.24 -4.45 -1.85
CA ARG A 176 -26.09 -5.90 -1.78
C ARG A 176 -25.84 -6.46 -3.18
N PHE A 177 -24.94 -7.40 -3.24
CA PHE A 177 -24.67 -8.13 -4.46
C PHE A 177 -24.48 -9.61 -4.15
N ARG A 178 -24.06 -10.39 -5.11
CA ARG A 178 -23.78 -11.82 -5.04
C ARG A 178 -23.95 -12.47 -3.67
N GLN A 179 -25.01 -13.26 -3.50
CA GLN A 179 -25.28 -14.04 -2.30
C GLN A 179 -25.41 -13.24 -0.99
N GLY A 180 -25.59 -11.93 -1.06
CA GLY A 180 -25.81 -11.08 0.09
C GLY A 180 -24.56 -10.41 0.68
N HIS A 181 -23.44 -10.43 -0.04
CA HIS A 181 -22.34 -9.51 0.28
C HIS A 181 -22.81 -8.06 0.14
N MET A 182 -22.30 -7.18 1.00
CA MET A 182 -22.53 -5.74 0.91
C MET A 182 -21.28 -5.08 0.34
N GLY A 183 -21.41 -4.39 -0.78
CA GLY A 183 -20.35 -3.53 -1.30
C GLY A 183 -20.66 -2.09 -1.00
N SER A 184 -19.63 -1.31 -0.67
CA SER A 184 -19.71 0.13 -0.47
C SER A 184 -18.61 0.84 -1.25
N MET A 185 -18.93 2.01 -1.80
CA MET A 185 -17.98 2.83 -2.53
C MET A 185 -18.09 4.28 -2.04
N LEU A 186 -16.98 4.80 -1.58
CA LEU A 186 -16.78 6.20 -1.24
C LEU A 186 -15.98 6.86 -2.37
N VAL A 187 -16.46 8.02 -2.82
CA VAL A 187 -15.70 8.91 -3.72
C VAL A 187 -15.77 10.32 -3.18
N VAL A 188 -14.62 10.99 -3.17
CA VAL A 188 -14.52 12.42 -2.88
C VAL A 188 -13.94 13.10 -4.10
N VAL A 189 -14.59 14.16 -4.54
CA VAL A 189 -14.12 14.99 -5.64
C VAL A 189 -13.79 16.40 -5.16
N ASP A 190 -12.97 17.12 -5.91
CA ASP A 190 -12.68 18.53 -5.62
C ASP A 190 -13.96 19.35 -5.75
N SER A 191 -14.28 20.15 -4.74
CA SER A 191 -15.51 20.97 -4.74
C SER A 191 -15.46 22.09 -5.77
N ALA A 192 -14.28 22.53 -6.19
CA ALA A 192 -14.10 23.55 -7.22
C ALA A 192 -14.06 22.95 -8.64
N ASN A 193 -13.59 21.70 -8.76
CA ASN A 193 -13.56 20.95 -10.01
C ASN A 193 -14.08 19.51 -9.80
N PRO A 194 -15.39 19.26 -9.88
CA PRO A 194 -15.98 17.94 -9.59
C PRO A 194 -15.55 16.81 -10.52
N GLN A 195 -14.73 17.08 -11.53
CA GLN A 195 -14.12 16.04 -12.34
C GLN A 195 -12.88 15.42 -11.68
N ASP A 196 -12.21 16.14 -10.77
CA ASP A 196 -10.99 15.69 -10.12
C ASP A 196 -11.32 14.77 -8.94
N VAL A 197 -10.95 13.50 -9.05
CA VAL A 197 -11.16 12.49 -8.01
C VAL A 197 -10.03 12.57 -6.98
N ILE A 198 -10.35 13.01 -5.77
CA ILE A 198 -9.40 13.16 -4.66
C ILE A 198 -9.21 11.86 -3.89
N LEU A 199 -10.30 11.12 -3.68
CA LEU A 199 -10.33 9.85 -2.96
C LEU A 199 -11.32 8.92 -3.61
N ALA A 200 -10.94 7.67 -3.77
CA ALA A 200 -11.82 6.57 -4.13
C ALA A 200 -11.52 5.40 -3.20
N GLU A 201 -12.52 4.83 -2.56
CA GLU A 201 -12.34 3.75 -1.60
C GLU A 201 -13.50 2.76 -1.67
N PHE A 202 -13.17 1.54 -2.08
CA PHE A 202 -14.12 0.44 -2.14
C PHE A 202 -13.92 -0.50 -0.96
N ASN A 203 -15.02 -0.87 -0.30
CA ASN A 203 -15.02 -1.90 0.71
C ASN A 203 -16.14 -2.93 0.44
N GLU A 204 -16.05 -4.04 1.12
CA GLU A 204 -17.03 -5.11 1.03
C GLU A 204 -17.13 -5.82 2.37
N SER A 205 -18.36 -6.04 2.84
CA SER A 205 -18.61 -6.88 4.00
C SER A 205 -19.07 -8.28 3.60
N GLY A 206 -18.63 -9.28 4.37
CA GLY A 206 -18.92 -10.67 4.13
C GLY A 206 -20.43 -10.98 4.32
N ARG A 207 -20.98 -11.79 3.43
CA ARG A 207 -22.38 -12.26 3.50
C ARG A 207 -22.63 -13.14 4.76
N PRO A 208 -23.90 -13.36 5.16
CA PRO A 208 -24.23 -14.30 6.23
C PRO A 208 -23.62 -15.70 6.00
N ASN A 209 -23.18 -16.32 7.06
CA ASN A 209 -22.52 -17.64 7.06
C ASN A 209 -21.25 -17.74 6.20
N TYR A 210 -20.61 -16.60 5.90
CA TYR A 210 -19.39 -16.57 5.10
C TYR A 210 -18.23 -17.23 5.87
N TYR A 211 -17.64 -18.26 5.25
CA TYR A 211 -16.62 -19.11 5.88
C TYR A 211 -17.00 -19.55 7.32
N VAL A 212 -18.14 -20.23 7.43
CA VAL A 212 -18.62 -20.76 8.71
C VAL A 212 -18.76 -19.63 9.76
N ARG A 213 -19.27 -18.49 9.33
CA ARG A 213 -19.51 -17.28 10.13
C ARG A 213 -18.26 -16.47 10.53
N LEU A 214 -17.06 -16.96 10.28
CA LEU A 214 -15.82 -16.25 10.66
C LEU A 214 -15.75 -14.84 10.07
N TYR A 215 -16.17 -14.67 8.81
CA TYR A 215 -16.18 -13.40 8.12
C TYR A 215 -17.58 -12.85 7.83
N GLN A 216 -18.57 -13.28 8.57
CA GLN A 216 -19.93 -12.74 8.44
C GLN A 216 -19.95 -11.28 8.87
N ASN A 217 -20.41 -10.39 7.99
CA ASN A 217 -20.48 -8.95 8.20
C ASN A 217 -19.10 -8.27 8.44
N VAL A 218 -18.01 -8.98 8.25
CA VAL A 218 -16.66 -8.43 8.44
C VAL A 218 -16.27 -7.62 7.21
N PRO A 219 -15.85 -6.36 7.39
CA PRO A 219 -15.23 -5.56 6.33
C PRO A 219 -13.96 -6.22 5.83
N LYS A 220 -13.77 -6.24 4.50
CA LYS A 220 -12.63 -6.97 3.90
C LYS A 220 -11.36 -6.16 3.82
N ARG A 221 -11.47 -4.83 3.83
CA ARG A 221 -10.37 -3.93 3.52
C ARG A 221 -9.25 -3.96 4.56
N MET A 222 -9.59 -3.80 5.83
CA MET A 222 -8.62 -3.63 6.93
C MET A 222 -8.77 -4.67 8.03
N SER A 223 -9.24 -5.88 7.67
CA SER A 223 -9.39 -7.00 8.58
C SER A 223 -8.52 -8.17 8.19
N GLU A 224 -8.53 -9.21 8.99
CA GLU A 224 -7.83 -10.48 8.74
C GLU A 224 -8.26 -11.18 7.45
N TYR A 225 -9.38 -10.80 6.86
CA TYR A 225 -9.86 -11.34 5.59
C TYR A 225 -8.79 -11.23 4.48
N ASN A 226 -8.08 -10.13 4.42
CA ASN A 226 -7.04 -9.90 3.41
C ASN A 226 -6.00 -10.99 3.38
N PHE A 227 -5.58 -11.48 4.54
CA PHE A 227 -4.54 -12.50 4.67
C PHE A 227 -5.06 -13.90 4.41
N SER A 228 -6.22 -14.22 4.98
CA SER A 228 -6.79 -15.56 4.90
C SER A 228 -7.15 -15.97 3.48
N MET A 229 -7.63 -15.03 2.67
CA MET A 229 -8.01 -15.31 1.28
C MET A 229 -6.82 -15.25 0.33
N GLY A 230 -5.85 -14.44 0.62
CA GLY A 230 -4.59 -14.38 -0.12
C GLY A 230 -3.87 -15.72 -0.15
N LYS A 231 -3.78 -16.41 0.99
CA LYS A 231 -3.21 -17.76 1.11
C LYS A 231 -3.83 -18.78 0.16
N LYS A 232 -5.13 -18.65 -0.13
CA LYS A 232 -5.86 -19.61 -0.98
C LYS A 232 -5.82 -19.30 -2.47
N LYS A 233 -5.69 -18.02 -2.84
CA LYS A 233 -5.90 -17.56 -4.22
C LYS A 233 -4.72 -16.83 -4.85
N GLY A 234 -3.63 -16.64 -4.11
CA GLY A 234 -2.43 -15.95 -4.61
C GLY A 234 -2.57 -14.45 -4.84
N THR A 235 -3.74 -13.86 -4.56
CA THR A 235 -3.98 -12.41 -4.64
C THR A 235 -4.85 -11.96 -3.49
N ALA A 236 -4.45 -10.89 -2.81
CA ALA A 236 -5.31 -10.27 -1.82
C ALA A 236 -6.48 -9.56 -2.51
N TRP A 237 -7.66 -9.67 -1.96
CA TRP A 237 -8.86 -8.96 -2.45
C TRP A 237 -8.60 -7.44 -2.53
N VAL A 238 -8.02 -6.89 -1.46
CA VAL A 238 -7.74 -5.46 -1.35
C VAL A 238 -6.76 -4.95 -2.41
N GLN A 239 -5.83 -5.77 -2.87
CA GLN A 239 -4.90 -5.37 -3.92
C GLN A 239 -5.61 -5.02 -5.22
N SER A 240 -6.64 -5.79 -5.60
CA SER A 240 -7.45 -5.48 -6.78
C SER A 240 -8.27 -4.20 -6.58
N ALA A 241 -8.83 -3.99 -5.39
CA ALA A 241 -9.57 -2.77 -5.06
C ALA A 241 -8.67 -1.54 -5.15
N LEU A 242 -7.50 -1.56 -4.48
CA LEU A 242 -6.53 -0.46 -4.48
C LEU A 242 -6.00 -0.14 -5.88
N THR A 243 -5.83 -1.14 -6.75
CA THR A 243 -5.41 -0.91 -8.14
C THR A 243 -6.46 -0.12 -8.92
N MET A 244 -7.73 -0.45 -8.74
CA MET A 244 -8.83 0.29 -9.36
C MET A 244 -8.97 1.71 -8.80
N GLU A 245 -8.89 1.85 -7.48
CA GLU A 245 -8.95 3.14 -6.79
C GLU A 245 -7.83 4.08 -7.25
N LYS A 246 -6.62 3.55 -7.39
CA LYS A 246 -5.48 4.29 -7.92
C LYS A 246 -5.74 4.80 -9.33
N LEU A 247 -6.30 3.96 -10.21
CA LEU A 247 -6.68 4.37 -11.56
C LEU A 247 -7.76 5.46 -11.56
N MET A 248 -8.75 5.35 -10.68
CA MET A 248 -9.80 6.36 -10.53
C MET A 248 -9.21 7.73 -10.18
N ILE A 249 -8.25 7.77 -9.24
CA ILE A 249 -7.61 8.99 -8.76
C ILE A 249 -6.61 9.54 -9.79
N GLU A 250 -5.78 8.69 -10.40
CA GLU A 250 -4.71 9.14 -11.32
C GLU A 250 -5.24 9.57 -12.70
N LYS A 251 -6.43 9.12 -13.07
CA LYS A 251 -7.02 9.39 -14.38
C LYS A 251 -8.38 10.07 -14.32
N ASP A 252 -8.83 10.43 -13.13
CA ASP A 252 -10.15 11.02 -12.89
C ASP A 252 -11.28 10.20 -13.54
N GLN A 253 -11.13 8.87 -13.53
CA GLN A 253 -12.00 7.95 -14.24
C GLN A 253 -12.85 7.14 -13.27
N LEU A 254 -14.15 7.36 -13.27
CA LEU A 254 -15.12 6.62 -12.44
C LEU A 254 -15.96 5.59 -13.22
N THR A 255 -15.87 5.58 -14.54
CA THR A 255 -16.61 4.64 -15.38
C THR A 255 -15.66 3.62 -16.00
N PHE A 256 -16.04 2.35 -15.91
CA PHE A 256 -15.28 1.23 -16.45
C PHE A 256 -16.22 0.30 -17.21
N GLU A 257 -15.80 -0.14 -18.37
CA GLU A 257 -16.55 -1.13 -19.14
C GLU A 257 -16.51 -2.48 -18.45
N PRO A 258 -17.64 -3.06 -18.12
CA PRO A 258 -17.68 -4.42 -17.59
C PRO A 258 -17.20 -5.40 -18.65
N ASN A 259 -16.65 -6.53 -18.22
CA ASN A 259 -16.28 -7.60 -19.13
C ASN A 259 -17.54 -8.12 -19.86
N PRO A 260 -17.68 -7.95 -21.19
CA PRO A 260 -18.87 -8.37 -21.92
C PRO A 260 -19.10 -9.90 -21.89
N ASN A 261 -18.06 -10.67 -21.60
CA ASN A 261 -18.13 -12.13 -21.46
C ASN A 261 -18.32 -12.58 -20.01
N TYR A 262 -18.57 -11.66 -19.08
CA TYR A 262 -18.62 -12.00 -17.66
C TYR A 262 -19.68 -13.05 -17.35
N ASP A 263 -19.25 -14.19 -16.86
CA ASP A 263 -20.08 -15.27 -16.34
C ASP A 263 -19.43 -15.93 -15.13
N ALA A 264 -19.89 -15.56 -13.94
CA ALA A 264 -19.35 -16.07 -12.69
C ALA A 264 -19.54 -17.59 -12.53
N LYS A 265 -20.64 -18.17 -13.08
CA LYS A 265 -20.92 -19.61 -12.96
C LYS A 265 -19.99 -20.41 -13.86
N LEU A 266 -19.82 -19.95 -15.08
CA LEU A 266 -18.94 -20.59 -16.05
C LEU A 266 -17.47 -20.39 -15.66
N GLY A 267 -17.05 -19.16 -15.38
CA GLY A 267 -15.66 -18.84 -15.04
C GLY A 267 -15.15 -19.58 -13.81
N ASN A 268 -15.99 -19.81 -12.80
CA ASN A 268 -15.61 -20.57 -11.59
C ASN A 268 -15.44 -22.09 -11.84
N LYS A 269 -15.94 -22.61 -12.95
CA LYS A 269 -15.78 -24.02 -13.34
C LYS A 269 -14.57 -24.25 -14.23
N LEU A 270 -13.98 -23.18 -14.75
CA LEU A 270 -12.89 -23.25 -15.68
C LEU A 270 -11.54 -23.06 -14.96
N THR A 271 -10.52 -23.65 -15.52
CA THR A 271 -9.12 -23.39 -15.15
C THR A 271 -8.57 -22.22 -16.00
N GLU A 272 -7.48 -21.63 -15.55
CA GLU A 272 -6.76 -20.65 -16.37
C GLU A 272 -6.27 -21.31 -17.70
N PRO A 273 -6.32 -20.62 -18.84
CA PRO A 273 -6.62 -19.19 -19.10
C PRO A 273 -8.11 -18.88 -19.30
N ASN A 274 -8.94 -19.87 -19.55
CA ASN A 274 -10.34 -19.66 -19.91
C ASN A 274 -11.14 -18.98 -18.80
N ARG A 275 -10.72 -19.17 -17.56
CA ARG A 275 -11.32 -18.52 -16.40
C ARG A 275 -11.26 -17.01 -16.49
N LEU A 276 -10.11 -16.41 -16.84
CA LEU A 276 -9.94 -14.95 -16.92
C LEU A 276 -10.83 -14.32 -18.00
N LYS A 277 -11.09 -15.03 -19.11
CA LYS A 277 -12.03 -14.56 -20.14
C LYS A 277 -13.40 -14.22 -19.58
N TYR A 278 -13.84 -14.93 -18.54
CA TYR A 278 -15.17 -14.77 -17.96
C TYR A 278 -15.19 -14.04 -16.61
N LEU A 279 -14.05 -13.91 -15.95
CA LEU A 279 -13.96 -13.30 -14.61
C LEU A 279 -13.06 -12.05 -14.57
N GLY A 280 -12.24 -11.83 -15.58
CA GLY A 280 -11.32 -10.71 -15.65
C GLY A 280 -11.97 -9.41 -16.13
N ILE A 281 -11.32 -8.30 -15.88
CA ILE A 281 -11.48 -7.04 -16.60
C ILE A 281 -10.13 -6.69 -17.21
N ASP A 282 -10.12 -5.98 -18.32
CA ASP A 282 -8.87 -5.73 -19.06
C ASP A 282 -7.84 -4.90 -18.28
N ILE A 283 -8.30 -4.10 -17.31
CA ILE A 283 -7.47 -3.16 -16.56
C ILE A 283 -6.79 -3.82 -15.37
N VAL A 284 -7.46 -4.79 -14.70
CA VAL A 284 -6.95 -5.45 -13.50
C VAL A 284 -6.95 -6.96 -13.67
N ALA A 285 -5.74 -7.50 -13.73
CA ALA A 285 -5.56 -8.96 -13.80
C ALA A 285 -6.11 -9.64 -12.54
N GLY A 286 -6.95 -10.64 -12.75
CA GLY A 286 -7.54 -11.40 -11.67
C GLY A 286 -8.60 -10.64 -10.87
N ALA A 287 -9.15 -9.55 -11.42
CA ALA A 287 -10.26 -8.83 -10.82
C ALA A 287 -11.37 -9.77 -10.41
N SER A 288 -11.72 -9.70 -9.13
CA SER A 288 -12.68 -10.59 -8.52
C SER A 288 -14.11 -10.25 -8.93
N ASN A 289 -15.04 -11.16 -8.63
CA ASN A 289 -16.48 -10.86 -8.77
C ASN A 289 -16.91 -9.56 -8.06
N SER A 290 -16.22 -9.18 -6.99
CA SER A 290 -16.49 -7.94 -6.24
C SER A 290 -16.34 -6.70 -7.11
N ILE A 291 -15.28 -6.64 -7.92
CA ILE A 291 -15.06 -5.51 -8.85
C ILE A 291 -16.17 -5.46 -9.89
N GLN A 292 -16.46 -6.58 -10.56
CA GLN A 292 -17.45 -6.64 -11.65
C GLN A 292 -18.89 -6.41 -11.18
N GLN A 293 -19.27 -6.99 -10.04
CA GLN A 293 -20.67 -7.02 -9.59
C GLN A 293 -21.01 -5.95 -8.58
N SER A 294 -20.01 -5.28 -8.00
CA SER A 294 -20.23 -4.29 -6.96
C SER A 294 -19.51 -2.96 -7.26
N MET A 295 -18.19 -2.94 -7.31
CA MET A 295 -17.42 -1.70 -7.46
C MET A 295 -17.82 -0.93 -8.72
N ILE A 296 -17.80 -1.55 -9.90
CA ILE A 296 -18.15 -0.92 -11.18
C ILE A 296 -19.58 -0.35 -11.17
N PRO A 297 -20.61 -1.10 -10.78
CA PRO A 297 -21.96 -0.54 -10.68
C PRO A 297 -22.10 0.61 -9.67
N LEU A 298 -21.40 0.55 -8.54
CA LEU A 298 -21.46 1.61 -7.54
C LEU A 298 -20.75 2.88 -8.02
N THR A 299 -19.58 2.76 -8.64
CA THR A 299 -18.88 3.92 -9.21
C THR A 299 -19.66 4.57 -10.35
N ALA A 300 -20.36 3.78 -11.18
CA ALA A 300 -21.23 4.32 -12.23
C ALA A 300 -22.40 5.15 -11.64
N LYS A 301 -23.02 4.71 -10.55
CA LYS A 301 -24.04 5.48 -9.85
C LYS A 301 -23.49 6.80 -9.30
N ILE A 302 -22.32 6.75 -8.66
CA ILE A 302 -21.65 7.94 -8.13
C ILE A 302 -21.31 8.90 -9.27
N HIS A 303 -20.76 8.41 -10.38
CA HIS A 303 -20.47 9.22 -11.55
C HIS A 303 -21.72 9.97 -12.05
N ASN A 304 -22.84 9.29 -12.17
CA ASN A 304 -24.10 9.92 -12.58
C ASN A 304 -24.53 11.04 -11.60
N ARG A 305 -24.36 10.84 -10.29
CA ARG A 305 -24.66 11.88 -9.28
C ARG A 305 -23.72 13.08 -9.41
N ILE A 306 -22.44 12.85 -9.66
CA ILE A 306 -21.45 13.92 -9.90
C ILE A 306 -21.85 14.74 -11.13
N GLN A 307 -22.22 14.09 -12.25
CA GLN A 307 -22.69 14.76 -13.47
C GLN A 307 -23.95 15.59 -13.26
N GLN A 308 -24.79 15.22 -12.30
CA GLN A 308 -25.99 15.97 -11.93
C GLN A 308 -25.69 17.12 -10.95
N GLY A 309 -24.45 17.27 -10.49
CA GLY A 309 -24.05 18.29 -9.52
C GLY A 309 -24.67 18.09 -8.12
N VAL A 310 -25.06 16.87 -7.77
CA VAL A 310 -25.80 16.57 -6.53
C VAL A 310 -24.85 16.04 -5.46
N SER A 311 -24.12 16.94 -4.79
CA SER A 311 -23.53 16.63 -3.49
C SER A 311 -24.14 17.54 -2.43
N ASN A 312 -24.72 16.92 -1.40
CA ASN A 312 -25.28 17.63 -0.25
C ASN A 312 -24.33 17.68 0.95
N GLU A 313 -23.16 17.06 0.84
CA GLU A 313 -22.26 16.83 1.95
C GLU A 313 -20.81 17.15 1.58
N PHE A 314 -20.08 17.69 2.56
CA PHE A 314 -18.64 17.86 2.52
C PHE A 314 -17.94 16.72 3.26
N PHE A 315 -16.81 16.28 2.72
CA PHE A 315 -15.92 15.33 3.34
C PHE A 315 -14.67 16.01 3.87
N TYR A 316 -14.28 15.64 5.08
CA TYR A 316 -13.03 16.04 5.72
C TYR A 316 -12.34 14.83 6.29
N GLN A 317 -11.07 14.65 5.99
CA GLN A 317 -10.20 13.65 6.59
C GLN A 317 -8.93 14.31 7.09
N LYS A 318 -8.46 13.88 8.23
CA LYS A 318 -7.09 14.13 8.70
C LYS A 318 -6.48 12.80 9.10
N ALA A 319 -5.27 12.53 8.60
CA ALA A 319 -4.49 11.38 9.00
C ALA A 319 -3.07 11.79 9.37
N GLU A 320 -2.54 11.22 10.44
CA GLU A 320 -1.20 11.50 10.95
C GLU A 320 -0.54 10.24 11.49
N LYS A 321 0.77 10.11 11.28
CA LYS A 321 1.59 9.08 11.90
C LYS A 321 1.71 9.33 13.40
N LEU A 322 1.43 8.33 14.22
CA LEU A 322 1.65 8.40 15.65
C LEU A 322 3.12 8.21 15.95
N LEU A 323 3.70 9.15 16.69
CA LEU A 323 5.12 9.17 17.00
C LEU A 323 5.35 8.79 18.47
N ASP A 324 6.45 8.10 18.72
CA ASP A 324 6.94 7.86 20.10
C ASP A 324 7.58 9.14 20.69
N GLU A 325 7.98 9.08 21.95
CA GLU A 325 8.66 10.19 22.67
C GLU A 325 9.94 10.67 21.97
N LYS A 326 10.54 9.86 21.11
CA LYS A 326 11.74 10.19 20.35
C LYS A 326 11.42 10.71 18.92
N GLY A 327 10.15 10.93 18.62
CA GLY A 327 9.68 11.41 17.32
C GLY A 327 9.75 10.34 16.20
N ARG A 328 9.84 9.06 16.53
CA ARG A 328 9.84 7.97 15.56
C ARG A 328 8.42 7.43 15.38
N TRP A 329 8.08 7.06 14.15
CA TRP A 329 6.78 6.44 13.87
C TRP A 329 6.63 5.11 14.64
N THR A 330 5.51 4.97 15.33
CA THR A 330 5.16 3.76 16.10
C THR A 330 4.71 2.59 15.22
N GLY A 331 4.54 2.81 13.92
CA GLY A 331 3.89 1.86 13.02
C GLY A 331 2.36 1.94 13.05
N VAL A 332 1.82 3.01 13.60
CA VAL A 332 0.36 3.27 13.64
C VAL A 332 0.08 4.65 13.05
N THR A 333 -0.96 4.75 12.24
CA THR A 333 -1.46 6.00 11.66
C THR A 333 -2.87 6.24 12.17
N ALA A 334 -3.09 7.35 12.85
CA ALA A 334 -4.43 7.79 13.27
C ALA A 334 -5.14 8.51 12.13
N MET A 335 -6.43 8.27 11.99
CA MET A 335 -7.27 8.89 10.96
C MET A 335 -8.63 9.28 11.55
N LEU A 336 -9.06 10.50 11.27
CA LEU A 336 -10.42 10.97 11.54
C LEU A 336 -11.06 11.43 10.24
N ARG A 337 -12.26 10.93 9.98
CA ARG A 337 -13.13 11.33 8.87
C ARG A 337 -14.41 11.94 9.41
N LEU A 338 -14.82 13.05 8.84
CA LEU A 338 -16.07 13.73 9.15
C LEU A 338 -16.81 14.06 7.86
N VAL A 339 -18.08 13.77 7.82
CA VAL A 339 -18.97 14.19 6.73
C VAL A 339 -19.95 15.22 7.29
N VAL A 340 -20.10 16.34 6.61
CA VAL A 340 -20.89 17.49 7.07
C VAL A 340 -21.92 17.85 6.03
N ASP A 341 -23.20 17.89 6.43
CA ASP A 341 -24.28 18.36 5.56
C ASP A 341 -24.09 19.84 5.22
N LYS A 342 -24.13 20.17 3.93
CA LYS A 342 -23.87 21.53 3.42
C LYS A 342 -24.87 22.57 3.92
N LYS A 343 -26.10 22.15 4.15
CA LYS A 343 -27.21 23.05 4.54
C LYS A 343 -27.32 23.22 6.05
N THR A 344 -27.34 22.12 6.78
CA THR A 344 -27.52 22.12 8.25
C THR A 344 -26.25 22.36 9.00
N LYS A 345 -25.08 22.15 8.38
CA LYS A 345 -23.76 22.23 9.00
C LYS A 345 -23.59 21.23 10.14
N GLN A 346 -24.33 20.13 10.13
CA GLN A 346 -24.23 19.05 11.10
C GLN A 346 -23.37 17.94 10.57
N ILE A 347 -22.67 17.24 11.46
CA ILE A 347 -21.94 16.02 11.13
C ILE A 347 -22.96 14.92 10.89
N THR A 348 -22.97 14.37 9.68
CA THR A 348 -23.83 13.25 9.27
C THR A 348 -23.16 11.90 9.37
N HIS A 349 -21.84 11.89 9.32
CA HIS A 349 -21.03 10.70 9.52
C HIS A 349 -19.69 11.07 10.14
N ALA A 350 -19.19 10.21 11.04
CA ALA A 350 -17.88 10.32 11.65
C ALA A 350 -17.23 8.95 11.72
N HIS A 351 -15.92 8.88 11.56
CA HIS A 351 -15.16 7.66 11.72
C HIS A 351 -13.75 7.98 12.18
N TYR A 352 -13.39 7.49 13.36
CA TYR A 352 -12.02 7.54 13.87
C TYR A 352 -11.44 6.13 13.86
N ASP A 353 -10.21 5.99 13.39
CA ASP A 353 -9.52 4.70 13.35
C ASP A 353 -8.01 4.87 13.56
N GLU A 354 -7.36 3.80 13.96
CA GLU A 354 -5.91 3.69 14.06
C GLU A 354 -5.45 2.48 13.25
N ILE A 355 -4.66 2.75 12.21
CA ILE A 355 -4.32 1.79 11.15
C ILE A 355 -2.86 1.38 11.30
N PHE A 356 -2.62 0.08 11.43
CA PHE A 356 -1.29 -0.49 11.58
C PHE A 356 -0.52 -0.46 10.25
N ALA A 357 0.79 -0.28 10.35
CA ALA A 357 1.71 -0.25 9.22
C ALA A 357 1.55 -1.45 8.27
N ASP A 358 1.88 -1.23 7.01
CA ASP A 358 1.86 -2.29 5.99
C ASP A 358 2.95 -3.35 6.21
N ASN A 359 4.04 -2.97 6.88
CA ASN A 359 5.11 -3.87 7.26
C ASN A 359 5.15 -4.04 8.78
N LYS A 360 5.05 -5.28 9.25
CA LYS A 360 5.10 -5.60 10.68
C LYS A 360 6.39 -5.14 11.38
N GLN A 361 7.49 -4.98 10.65
CA GLN A 361 8.76 -4.49 11.22
C GLN A 361 8.70 -3.01 11.61
N GLU A 362 7.79 -2.26 11.01
CA GLU A 362 7.58 -0.84 11.33
C GLU A 362 6.74 -0.65 12.60
N ILE A 363 6.06 -1.69 13.08
CA ILE A 363 5.27 -1.65 14.31
C ILE A 363 6.23 -1.82 15.50
N SER A 364 6.33 -0.77 16.32
CA SER A 364 7.28 -0.69 17.43
C SER A 364 6.93 -1.63 18.59
N ASP A 365 5.64 -1.80 18.89
CA ASP A 365 5.16 -2.72 19.93
C ASP A 365 5.10 -4.15 19.38
N PRO A 366 5.90 -5.09 19.93
CA PRO A 366 5.91 -6.47 19.47
C PRO A 366 4.55 -7.17 19.58
N SER A 367 3.73 -6.82 20.57
CA SER A 367 2.41 -7.44 20.80
C SER A 367 1.39 -7.06 19.71
N LEU A 368 1.62 -5.94 19.04
CA LEU A 368 0.74 -5.41 17.99
C LEU A 368 1.15 -5.84 16.56
N LYS A 369 2.32 -6.46 16.40
CA LYS A 369 2.84 -6.86 15.08
C LYS A 369 1.93 -7.80 14.30
N ALA A 370 1.11 -8.59 15.00
CA ALA A 370 0.14 -9.47 14.39
C ALA A 370 -0.96 -8.73 13.60
N PHE A 371 -1.19 -7.46 13.92
CA PHE A 371 -2.24 -6.63 13.31
C PHE A 371 -1.76 -5.82 12.09
N TYR A 372 -0.54 -6.02 11.62
CA TYR A 372 -0.06 -5.30 10.45
C TYR A 372 -1.05 -5.40 9.28
N ARG A 373 -1.22 -4.30 8.53
CA ARG A 373 -2.23 -4.16 7.46
C ARG A 373 -3.68 -4.33 7.90
N GLN A 374 -3.94 -4.09 9.16
CA GLN A 374 -5.28 -4.06 9.70
C GLN A 374 -5.53 -2.72 10.36
N SER A 375 -6.77 -2.42 10.64
CA SER A 375 -7.14 -1.31 11.50
C SER A 375 -7.61 -1.83 12.86
N LYS A 376 -7.57 -0.98 13.87
CA LYS A 376 -8.12 -1.33 15.18
C LYS A 376 -9.63 -1.51 15.12
N TYR A 377 -10.31 -0.75 14.26
CA TYR A 377 -11.75 -0.82 14.11
C TYR A 377 -12.22 -2.08 13.39
N ASP A 378 -11.57 -2.46 12.29
CA ASP A 378 -12.02 -3.56 11.42
C ASP A 378 -11.42 -4.92 11.81
N SER A 379 -10.37 -4.97 12.64
CA SER A 379 -9.76 -6.23 13.09
C SER A 379 -10.70 -6.99 13.99
N ILE A 380 -10.93 -8.27 13.71
CA ILE A 380 -11.79 -9.16 14.48
C ILE A 380 -11.22 -9.40 15.89
N ASN A 381 -9.89 -9.46 15.99
CA ASN A 381 -9.19 -9.91 17.19
C ASN A 381 -8.61 -8.78 18.04
N TYR A 382 -8.58 -7.56 17.54
CA TYR A 382 -7.94 -6.46 18.27
C TYR A 382 -8.65 -6.13 19.60
N GLY A 383 -9.94 -6.26 19.65
CA GLY A 383 -10.75 -5.94 20.84
C GLY A 383 -10.82 -7.01 21.93
N GLU A 384 -10.26 -8.22 21.70
CA GLU A 384 -10.40 -9.32 22.65
C GLU A 384 -9.81 -9.06 24.06
N PRO A 385 -8.64 -8.36 24.21
CA PRO A 385 -8.12 -8.06 25.54
C PRO A 385 -8.93 -7.00 26.30
N SER A 386 -9.72 -6.19 25.60
CA SER A 386 -10.57 -5.17 26.20
C SER A 386 -12.03 -5.66 26.21
N ARG A 387 -12.72 -5.55 27.31
CA ARG A 387 -14.12 -5.97 27.46
C ARG A 387 -15.08 -5.21 26.56
N ILE A 388 -14.70 -4.02 26.13
CA ILE A 388 -15.39 -3.24 25.10
C ILE A 388 -14.40 -3.04 23.96
N GLY A 389 -14.75 -3.53 22.77
CA GLY A 389 -13.91 -3.42 21.58
C GLY A 389 -13.70 -1.97 21.17
N PHE A 390 -12.59 -1.72 20.51
CA PHE A 390 -12.28 -0.40 19.93
C PHE A 390 -13.41 0.08 18.99
N ASN A 391 -13.94 -0.80 18.17
CA ASN A 391 -15.06 -0.52 17.27
C ASN A 391 -16.32 -0.06 18.03
N VAL A 392 -16.66 -0.69 19.15
CA VAL A 392 -17.84 -0.32 19.95
C VAL A 392 -17.71 1.10 20.50
N MET A 393 -16.53 1.46 20.96
CA MET A 393 -16.25 2.84 21.42
C MET A 393 -16.32 3.84 20.25
N MET A 394 -15.82 3.48 19.08
CA MET A 394 -15.85 4.37 17.92
C MET A 394 -17.26 4.50 17.34
N ASP A 395 -18.07 3.46 17.41
CA ASP A 395 -19.50 3.53 17.07
C ASP A 395 -20.24 4.52 18.00
N ALA A 396 -19.97 4.46 19.31
CA ALA A 396 -20.54 5.40 20.26
C ALA A 396 -20.06 6.84 20.03
N LEU A 397 -18.78 7.04 19.69
CA LEU A 397 -18.24 8.34 19.28
C LEU A 397 -18.96 8.85 18.02
N THR A 398 -19.12 8.01 17.01
CA THR A 398 -19.85 8.34 15.78
C THR A 398 -21.29 8.77 16.10
N GLN A 399 -21.98 8.01 16.92
CA GLN A 399 -23.35 8.33 17.37
C GLN A 399 -23.40 9.69 18.06
N HIS A 400 -22.52 9.93 19.04
CA HIS A 400 -22.42 11.21 19.74
C HIS A 400 -22.27 12.40 18.77
N LEU A 401 -21.36 12.29 17.80
CA LEU A 401 -21.09 13.35 16.84
C LEU A 401 -22.24 13.57 15.85
N THR A 402 -22.89 12.52 15.41
CA THR A 402 -24.00 12.59 14.45
C THR A 402 -25.30 13.08 15.10
N GLU A 403 -25.45 12.90 16.41
CA GLU A 403 -26.54 13.46 17.21
C GLU A 403 -26.31 14.95 17.59
N GLY A 404 -25.24 15.56 17.10
CA GLY A 404 -24.94 16.98 17.32
C GLY A 404 -24.09 17.25 18.57
N GLY A 405 -23.44 16.21 19.09
CA GLY A 405 -22.51 16.32 20.21
C GLY A 405 -21.22 17.07 19.84
N SER A 406 -20.52 17.54 20.86
CA SER A 406 -19.26 18.27 20.71
C SER A 406 -18.13 17.39 20.21
N LEU A 407 -17.27 17.94 19.36
CA LEU A 407 -16.00 17.29 18.94
C LEU A 407 -15.01 17.11 20.10
N PHE A 408 -15.10 17.94 21.13
CA PHE A 408 -14.08 18.01 22.18
C PHE A 408 -14.58 17.58 23.56
N TYR A 409 -15.88 17.62 23.79
CA TYR A 409 -16.50 17.31 25.07
C TYR A 409 -17.44 16.15 24.92
N ILE A 410 -16.95 14.96 25.22
CA ILE A 410 -17.67 13.70 25.07
C ILE A 410 -17.88 13.09 26.44
N THR A 411 -19.13 12.99 26.88
CA THR A 411 -19.49 12.56 28.25
C THR A 411 -20.29 11.26 28.29
N ASP A 412 -20.76 10.81 27.15
CA ASP A 412 -21.76 9.73 27.01
C ASP A 412 -21.21 8.46 26.36
N LEU A 413 -19.87 8.37 26.20
CA LEU A 413 -19.26 7.14 25.71
C LEU A 413 -19.27 6.05 26.77
N PRO A 414 -19.42 4.77 26.35
CA PRO A 414 -19.44 3.66 27.28
C PRO A 414 -18.12 3.51 28.02
N ALA A 415 -18.20 3.18 29.30
CA ALA A 415 -17.02 2.89 30.10
C ALA A 415 -16.42 1.54 29.69
N THR A 416 -15.09 1.47 29.54
CA THR A 416 -14.37 0.23 29.24
C THR A 416 -13.87 -0.43 30.53
N GLY A 417 -14.45 -1.60 30.88
CA GLY A 417 -13.93 -2.50 31.89
C GLY A 417 -13.79 -1.98 33.32
N ASP A 418 -13.16 -2.79 34.17
CA ASP A 418 -13.03 -2.55 35.62
C ASP A 418 -11.98 -1.49 35.99
N SER A 419 -11.21 -1.01 35.04
CA SER A 419 -10.08 -0.09 35.27
C SER A 419 -10.49 1.37 35.37
N GLY A 420 -11.78 1.67 35.52
CA GLY A 420 -12.27 3.03 35.62
C GLY A 420 -12.08 3.80 34.33
N THR A 421 -12.52 3.25 33.25
CA THR A 421 -12.65 3.98 32.01
C THR A 421 -13.75 5.01 32.18
N TYR A 422 -13.49 6.14 31.69
CA TYR A 422 -14.24 7.33 31.95
C TYR A 422 -15.36 7.46 30.96
N ALA A 423 -16.55 7.53 31.47
CA ALA A 423 -17.72 7.97 30.74
C ALA A 423 -17.45 9.26 29.94
N GLN A 424 -16.49 10.06 30.38
CA GLN A 424 -16.12 11.32 29.73
C GLN A 424 -15.37 11.17 28.41
N THR A 425 -14.69 10.03 28.19
CA THR A 425 -13.83 9.86 27.01
C THR A 425 -14.11 8.58 26.25
N GLY A 426 -14.72 7.57 26.89
CA GLY A 426 -14.82 6.22 26.33
C GLY A 426 -13.48 5.52 26.10
N PHE A 427 -12.38 6.23 26.31
CA PHE A 427 -11.02 5.75 26.15
C PHE A 427 -10.41 5.45 27.53
N THR A 428 -9.56 4.44 27.61
CA THR A 428 -8.87 4.12 28.88
C THR A 428 -7.82 5.17 29.17
N LYS A 429 -7.51 5.44 30.46
CA LYS A 429 -6.39 6.32 30.85
C LYS A 429 -5.04 5.91 30.26
N ARG A 430 -4.89 4.66 29.84
CA ARG A 430 -3.67 4.11 29.25
C ARG A 430 -3.68 4.16 27.72
N SER A 431 -4.78 4.61 27.12
CA SER A 431 -4.92 4.71 25.68
C SER A 431 -4.65 6.14 25.26
N ASP A 432 -3.64 6.34 24.43
CA ASP A 432 -3.36 7.63 23.80
C ASP A 432 -4.38 7.95 22.69
N ALA A 433 -5.30 7.03 22.40
CA ALA A 433 -6.30 7.18 21.34
C ALA A 433 -7.16 8.44 21.49
N TRP A 434 -7.50 8.82 22.73
CA TRP A 434 -8.26 10.04 23.00
C TRP A 434 -7.45 11.28 22.61
N ASP A 435 -6.21 11.37 23.01
CA ASP A 435 -5.35 12.50 22.68
C ASP A 435 -5.07 12.57 21.18
N ASN A 436 -4.87 11.42 20.54
CA ASN A 436 -4.73 11.30 19.08
C ASN A 436 -5.99 11.79 18.36
N TYR A 437 -7.17 11.34 18.80
CA TYR A 437 -8.44 11.82 18.28
C TYR A 437 -8.60 13.34 18.44
N LEU A 438 -8.36 13.87 19.65
CA LEU A 438 -8.49 15.31 19.93
C LEU A 438 -7.57 16.16 19.04
N ASN A 439 -6.36 15.70 18.78
CA ASN A 439 -5.43 16.41 17.91
C ASN A 439 -5.96 16.49 16.46
N LEU A 440 -6.47 15.37 15.93
CA LEU A 440 -7.09 15.36 14.61
C LEU A 440 -8.38 16.19 14.57
N ALA A 441 -9.22 16.08 15.59
CA ALA A 441 -10.48 16.83 15.71
C ALA A 441 -10.24 18.33 15.74
N LYS A 442 -9.24 18.81 16.50
CA LYS A 442 -8.85 20.22 16.53
C LYS A 442 -8.41 20.73 15.16
N SER A 443 -7.59 19.95 14.46
CA SER A 443 -7.12 20.29 13.11
C SER A 443 -8.28 20.37 12.11
N LEU A 444 -9.17 19.37 12.10
CA LEU A 444 -10.33 19.38 11.20
C LEU A 444 -11.33 20.49 11.56
N TYR A 445 -11.57 20.73 12.85
CA TYR A 445 -12.44 21.84 13.27
C TYR A 445 -11.93 23.20 12.75
N GLN A 446 -10.63 23.47 12.87
CA GLN A 446 -10.02 24.70 12.36
C GLN A 446 -10.21 24.82 10.84
N GLN A 447 -10.02 23.72 10.12
CA GLN A 447 -10.22 23.70 8.67
C GLN A 447 -11.68 23.92 8.28
N MET A 448 -12.61 23.19 8.90
CA MET A 448 -14.05 23.31 8.64
C MET A 448 -14.59 24.71 9.00
N ARG A 449 -14.04 25.32 10.07
CA ARG A 449 -14.38 26.69 10.46
C ARG A 449 -13.87 27.69 9.42
N ALA A 450 -12.63 27.55 8.95
CA ALA A 450 -12.08 28.39 7.89
C ALA A 450 -12.88 28.30 6.58
N ASP A 451 -13.39 27.12 6.28
CA ASP A 451 -14.22 26.85 5.10
C ASP A 451 -15.70 27.29 5.31
N GLY A 452 -16.09 27.73 6.53
CA GLY A 452 -17.46 28.16 6.85
C GLY A 452 -18.50 27.04 6.83
N VAL A 453 -18.09 25.79 7.01
CA VAL A 453 -18.96 24.60 6.88
C VAL A 453 -19.37 23.98 8.20
N ILE A 454 -19.00 24.55 9.33
CA ILE A 454 -19.29 24.02 10.65
C ILE A 454 -19.88 25.09 11.57
N ASN A 455 -20.78 24.67 12.48
CA ASN A 455 -21.34 25.53 13.49
C ASN A 455 -20.46 25.59 14.76
N GLU A 456 -20.48 26.72 15.45
CA GLU A 456 -19.65 26.92 16.66
C GLU A 456 -20.03 25.99 17.83
N HIS A 457 -21.27 25.49 17.87
CA HIS A 457 -21.72 24.59 18.95
C HIS A 457 -20.91 23.29 19.02
N LEU A 458 -20.30 22.82 17.91
CA LEU A 458 -19.45 21.62 17.90
C LEU A 458 -18.17 21.79 18.73
N SER A 459 -17.83 23.00 19.14
CA SER A 459 -16.73 23.29 20.09
C SER A 459 -17.20 23.53 21.51
N SER A 460 -18.53 23.60 21.77
CA SER A 460 -19.08 23.97 23.09
C SER A 460 -19.14 22.77 24.05
N GLN A 461 -19.06 23.08 25.36
CA GLN A 461 -19.20 22.10 26.44
C GLN A 461 -20.67 21.63 26.63
N VAL A 462 -21.62 22.34 26.04
CA VAL A 462 -23.04 22.08 26.22
C VAL A 462 -23.56 21.35 24.96
N ALA A 463 -23.89 20.07 25.12
CA ALA A 463 -24.79 19.43 24.18
C ALA A 463 -26.15 20.13 24.22
N LYS A 464 -26.70 20.47 23.10
CA LYS A 464 -28.07 20.97 23.04
C LYS A 464 -29.06 19.86 23.29
#